data_b64b9366f1f7938556d7fc19e34bd934
#
_entry.id   b64b9366f1f7938556d7fc19e34bd934
#
_cell.length_a   1.000
_cell.length_b   1.000
_cell.length_c   1.000
_cell.angle_alpha   90.00
_cell.angle_beta   90.00
_cell.angle_gamma   90.00
#
_symmetry.space_group_name_H-M   'P 1'
#
loop_
_entity.id
_entity.type
_entity.pdbx_description
1 polymer ?
#
loop_
_entity_poly.entity_id
_entity_poly.type
_entity_poly.pdbx_seq_one_letter_code
_entity_poly.pdbx_strand_id
1 'polypeptide(L)'
;ADDNYAIRPGRQKGAKARFDSQAYTGRLKWLGIPGLELSASVQYQEDITQETDPLAGGAWLYTGHVAWQRDHFGLRALYANWDLDGEGPESIGADRQNGWYIEPSWRFNERWGVFARYNAWDNKAGNSTDSEYTQWDVGVNYWLHPNVVFKLDYQDQDTPDGKSEYDGWNLGVGYQF
;
A
#
# COMPACT_ATOMS: atom_id res chain seq x y z
N ALA A 1 -15.11 3.66 4.03
CA ALA A 1 -14.96 3.88 2.58
C ALA A 1 -15.53 5.24 2.20
N ASP A 2 -15.22 5.73 1.02
CA ASP A 2 -15.91 6.87 0.42
C ASP A 2 -17.11 6.42 -0.43
N ASP A 3 -17.79 7.34 -1.13
CA ASP A 3 -18.96 7.03 -1.96
C ASP A 3 -18.69 6.02 -3.11
N ASN A 4 -17.41 5.72 -3.38
CA ASN A 4 -16.96 4.69 -4.34
C ASN A 4 -16.35 3.47 -3.64
N TYR A 5 -16.51 3.36 -2.34
CA TYR A 5 -15.96 2.30 -1.48
C TYR A 5 -14.41 2.19 -1.51
N ALA A 6 -13.71 3.18 -2.06
CA ALA A 6 -12.26 3.19 -2.06
C ALA A 6 -11.69 3.38 -0.64
N ILE A 7 -10.75 2.51 -0.26
CA ILE A 7 -10.23 2.47 1.12
C ILE A 7 -9.41 3.71 1.46
N ARG A 8 -8.52 4.15 0.54
CA ARG A 8 -7.59 5.26 0.82
C ARG A 8 -8.30 6.61 1.06
N PRO A 9 -9.22 7.09 0.21
CA PRO A 9 -9.94 8.33 0.46
C PRO A 9 -10.91 8.22 1.63
N GLY A 10 -11.51 7.06 1.87
CA GLY A 10 -12.46 6.80 2.98
C GLY A 10 -11.88 6.85 4.39
N ARG A 11 -10.56 7.03 4.55
CA ARG A 11 -9.93 7.08 5.88
C ARG A 11 -10.32 8.34 6.64
N GLN A 12 -10.83 8.17 7.86
CA GLN A 12 -11.34 9.27 8.70
C GLN A 12 -10.27 10.05 9.47
N LYS A 13 -9.00 9.67 9.38
CA LYS A 13 -7.80 10.39 9.91
C LYS A 13 -7.91 10.82 11.40
N GLY A 14 -8.50 10.02 12.24
CA GLY A 14 -8.49 10.14 13.70
C GLY A 14 -9.48 11.16 14.27
N ALA A 15 -9.23 12.46 14.16
CA ALA A 15 -9.97 13.50 14.89
C ALA A 15 -11.50 13.53 14.69
N LYS A 16 -11.99 12.97 13.59
CA LYS A 16 -13.44 12.83 13.27
C LYS A 16 -13.82 11.38 13.03
N ALA A 17 -12.98 10.44 13.49
CA ALA A 17 -13.24 9.02 13.30
C ALA A 17 -14.47 8.59 14.07
N ARG A 18 -15.38 7.90 13.39
CA ARG A 18 -16.50 7.21 13.99
C ARG A 18 -16.03 5.86 14.53
N PHE A 19 -16.73 5.36 15.54
CA PHE A 19 -16.50 4.03 16.09
C PHE A 19 -17.88 3.39 16.38
N ASP A 20 -18.61 3.15 15.31
CA ASP A 20 -19.94 2.54 15.37
C ASP A 20 -19.84 1.01 15.19
N SER A 21 -18.79 0.53 14.50
CA SER A 21 -18.47 -0.90 14.31
C SER A 21 -17.02 -1.22 14.62
N GLN A 22 -16.74 -2.47 15.01
CA GLN A 22 -15.43 -2.90 15.48
C GLN A 22 -14.55 -3.46 14.36
N ALA A 23 -13.23 -3.40 14.56
CA ALA A 23 -12.25 -4.07 13.72
C ALA A 23 -11.31 -4.94 14.56
N TYR A 24 -11.03 -6.14 14.06
CA TYR A 24 -10.16 -7.13 14.71
C TYR A 24 -8.96 -7.39 13.79
N THR A 25 -7.75 -7.28 14.32
CA THR A 25 -6.52 -7.46 13.54
C THR A 25 -5.61 -8.48 14.20
N GLY A 26 -5.12 -9.42 13.39
CA GLY A 26 -4.08 -10.37 13.77
C GLY A 26 -2.87 -10.24 12.84
N ARG A 27 -1.66 -10.34 13.40
CA ARG A 27 -0.41 -10.33 12.63
C ARG A 27 0.55 -11.39 13.13
N LEU A 28 1.15 -12.12 12.18
CA LEU A 28 2.28 -13.02 12.43
C LEU A 28 3.53 -12.46 11.74
N LYS A 29 4.64 -12.46 12.47
CA LYS A 29 5.95 -12.02 11.98
C LYS A 29 6.98 -13.09 12.24
N TRP A 30 7.77 -13.43 11.22
CA TRP A 30 8.85 -14.39 11.31
C TRP A 30 10.19 -13.75 10.98
N LEU A 31 11.20 -14.00 11.83
CA LEU A 31 12.54 -13.41 11.80
C LEU A 31 13.61 -14.48 11.90
N GLY A 32 13.35 -15.72 11.45
CA GLY A 32 14.23 -16.88 11.63
C GLY A 32 15.54 -16.83 10.83
N ILE A 33 15.67 -15.94 9.85
CA ILE A 33 16.91 -15.71 9.09
C ILE A 33 17.37 -14.27 9.32
N PRO A 34 18.63 -14.03 9.71
CA PRO A 34 19.16 -12.68 9.87
C PRO A 34 18.99 -11.84 8.58
N GLY A 35 18.44 -10.64 8.74
CA GLY A 35 18.15 -9.72 7.64
C GLY A 35 16.86 -10.02 6.86
N LEU A 36 16.14 -11.10 7.15
CA LEU A 36 14.86 -11.42 6.51
C LEU A 36 13.70 -11.28 7.52
N GLU A 37 12.76 -10.45 7.17
CA GLU A 37 11.45 -10.36 7.81
C GLU A 37 10.37 -10.85 6.85
N LEU A 38 9.58 -11.83 7.27
CA LEU A 38 8.33 -12.21 6.63
C LEU A 38 7.19 -11.90 7.58
N SER A 39 6.12 -11.30 7.09
CA SER A 39 4.92 -11.10 7.89
C SER A 39 3.65 -11.29 7.08
N ALA A 40 2.62 -11.79 7.76
CA ALA A 40 1.26 -11.86 7.26
C ALA A 40 0.32 -11.25 8.27
N SER A 41 -0.71 -10.55 7.82
CA SER A 41 -1.77 -10.07 8.70
C SER A 41 -3.15 -10.27 8.08
N VAL A 42 -4.13 -10.40 8.96
CA VAL A 42 -5.54 -10.44 8.63
C VAL A 42 -6.26 -9.42 9.50
N GLN A 43 -7.18 -8.69 8.90
CA GLN A 43 -8.09 -7.80 9.62
C GLN A 43 -9.51 -8.10 9.15
N TYR A 44 -10.43 -8.16 10.10
CA TYR A 44 -11.87 -8.15 9.84
C TYR A 44 -12.46 -6.87 10.43
N GLN A 45 -13.29 -6.19 9.67
CA GLN A 45 -14.05 -5.04 10.09
C GLN A 45 -15.54 -5.34 9.91
N GLU A 46 -16.34 -5.10 10.94
CA GLU A 46 -17.78 -5.46 10.94
C GLU A 46 -18.58 -4.62 9.94
N ASP A 47 -18.21 -3.35 9.77
CA ASP A 47 -18.77 -2.46 8.75
C ASP A 47 -17.70 -1.45 8.28
N ILE A 48 -17.37 -1.48 6.97
CA ILE A 48 -16.33 -0.62 6.38
C ILE A 48 -16.74 0.85 6.31
N THR A 49 -18.03 1.15 6.37
CA THR A 49 -18.59 2.49 6.33
C THR A 49 -18.91 3.06 7.71
N GLN A 50 -18.75 2.27 8.77
CA GLN A 50 -19.14 2.61 10.13
C GLN A 50 -20.65 2.93 10.21
N GLU A 51 -21.48 2.05 9.65
CA GLU A 51 -22.94 2.13 9.64
C GLU A 51 -23.52 3.39 8.95
N THR A 52 -22.73 4.01 8.04
CA THR A 52 -23.21 5.18 7.28
C THR A 52 -23.92 4.81 5.98
N ASP A 53 -23.65 3.61 5.46
CA ASP A 53 -24.24 3.12 4.21
C ASP A 53 -24.82 1.71 4.44
N PRO A 54 -26.15 1.55 4.36
CA PRO A 54 -26.79 0.25 4.56
C PRO A 54 -26.54 -0.75 3.43
N LEU A 55 -25.98 -0.35 2.31
CA LEU A 55 -25.60 -1.21 1.18
C LEU A 55 -24.18 -1.77 1.31
N ALA A 56 -23.40 -1.31 2.29
CA ALA A 56 -22.09 -1.85 2.63
C ALA A 56 -22.18 -2.75 3.86
N GLY A 57 -21.22 -3.64 4.00
CA GLY A 57 -21.16 -4.59 5.12
C GLY A 57 -19.74 -4.73 5.66
N GLY A 58 -19.43 -5.94 6.10
CA GLY A 58 -18.13 -6.30 6.62
C GLY A 58 -17.03 -6.22 5.56
N ALA A 59 -15.79 -6.23 6.04
CA ALA A 59 -14.65 -6.24 5.14
C ALA A 59 -13.49 -7.06 5.72
N TRP A 60 -12.84 -7.82 4.86
CA TRP A 60 -11.63 -8.54 5.19
C TRP A 60 -10.42 -7.92 4.48
N LEU A 61 -9.34 -7.73 5.23
CA LEU A 61 -8.03 -7.40 4.67
C LEU A 61 -7.05 -8.54 4.92
N TYR A 62 -6.38 -8.95 3.86
CA TYR A 62 -5.25 -9.88 3.93
C TYR A 62 -3.99 -9.18 3.44
N THR A 63 -2.88 -9.29 4.18
CA THR A 63 -1.60 -8.74 3.73
C THR A 63 -0.48 -9.73 3.88
N GLY A 64 0.47 -9.70 2.93
CA GLY A 64 1.75 -10.38 3.01
C GLY A 64 2.88 -9.38 2.78
N HIS A 65 3.93 -9.44 3.59
CA HIS A 65 5.06 -8.52 3.51
C HIS A 65 6.39 -9.25 3.63
N VAL A 66 7.33 -8.87 2.79
CA VAL A 66 8.73 -9.30 2.81
C VAL A 66 9.63 -8.07 2.95
N ALA A 67 10.57 -8.11 3.88
CA ALA A 67 11.69 -7.18 3.93
C ALA A 67 12.98 -7.98 4.12
N TRP A 68 13.87 -7.87 3.16
CA TRP A 68 15.15 -8.57 3.17
C TRP A 68 16.28 -7.57 2.96
N GLN A 69 17.29 -7.66 3.83
CA GLN A 69 18.50 -6.87 3.75
C GLN A 69 19.69 -7.80 3.92
N ARG A 70 20.56 -7.85 2.93
CA ARG A 70 21.81 -8.61 2.99
C ARG A 70 22.93 -7.82 2.35
N ASP A 71 23.96 -7.51 3.14
CA ASP A 71 25.08 -6.69 2.74
C ASP A 71 24.62 -5.35 2.12
N HIS A 72 24.86 -5.16 0.84
CA HIS A 72 24.47 -3.97 0.08
C HIS A 72 23.10 -4.05 -0.57
N PHE A 73 22.50 -5.24 -0.62
CA PHE A 73 21.23 -5.49 -1.30
C PHE A 73 20.06 -5.45 -0.33
N GLY A 74 19.01 -4.77 -0.73
CA GLY A 74 17.71 -4.78 -0.05
C GLY A 74 16.59 -5.17 -1.00
N LEU A 75 15.58 -5.86 -0.48
CA LEU A 75 14.36 -6.19 -1.18
C LEU A 75 13.17 -5.95 -0.25
N ARG A 76 12.16 -5.24 -0.74
CA ARG A 76 10.86 -5.12 -0.09
C ARG A 76 9.78 -5.56 -1.05
N ALA A 77 8.79 -6.26 -0.54
CA ALA A 77 7.59 -6.59 -1.29
C ALA A 77 6.40 -6.60 -0.34
N LEU A 78 5.25 -6.20 -0.85
CA LEU A 78 3.99 -6.23 -0.13
C LEU A 78 2.87 -6.61 -1.09
N TYR A 79 1.93 -7.41 -0.60
CA TYR A 79 0.64 -7.67 -1.21
C TYR A 79 -0.46 -7.36 -0.20
N ALA A 80 -1.52 -6.73 -0.66
CA ALA A 80 -2.72 -6.47 0.13
C ALA A 80 -3.97 -6.77 -0.72
N ASN A 81 -4.97 -7.41 -0.11
CA ASN A 81 -6.28 -7.65 -0.72
C ASN A 81 -7.36 -7.33 0.30
N TRP A 82 -8.32 -6.53 -0.14
CA TRP A 82 -9.58 -6.28 0.54
C TRP A 82 -10.71 -7.03 -0.16
N ASP A 83 -11.53 -7.70 0.63
CA ASP A 83 -12.82 -8.24 0.22
C ASP A 83 -13.90 -7.50 1.04
N LEU A 84 -14.80 -6.79 0.37
CA LEU A 84 -15.86 -5.98 0.95
C LEU A 84 -17.21 -6.63 0.68
N ASP A 85 -17.97 -6.84 1.73
CA ASP A 85 -19.35 -7.37 1.63
C ASP A 85 -20.35 -6.24 1.35
N GLY A 86 -21.42 -6.57 0.64
CA GLY A 86 -22.59 -5.72 0.42
C GLY A 86 -22.88 -5.42 -1.04
N GLU A 87 -24.17 -5.14 -1.32
CA GLU A 87 -24.66 -4.86 -2.69
C GLU A 87 -24.05 -3.56 -3.27
N GLY A 88 -23.72 -2.60 -2.41
CA GLY A 88 -23.09 -1.34 -2.83
C GLY A 88 -21.72 -1.55 -3.47
N PRO A 89 -20.73 -2.12 -2.76
CA PRO A 89 -19.44 -2.47 -3.33
C PRO A 89 -19.53 -3.37 -4.55
N GLU A 90 -20.36 -4.43 -4.52
CA GLU A 90 -20.54 -5.36 -5.63
C GLU A 90 -21.07 -4.66 -6.89
N SER A 91 -22.02 -3.76 -6.74
CA SER A 91 -22.67 -3.09 -7.88
C SER A 91 -21.70 -2.28 -8.76
N ILE A 92 -20.58 -1.85 -8.21
CA ILE A 92 -19.55 -1.06 -8.92
C ILE A 92 -18.21 -1.80 -9.06
N GLY A 93 -18.13 -3.08 -8.68
CA GLY A 93 -16.92 -3.90 -8.71
C GLY A 93 -15.87 -3.54 -7.67
N ALA A 94 -16.25 -2.78 -6.63
CA ALA A 94 -15.36 -2.40 -5.54
C ALA A 94 -15.36 -3.37 -4.36
N ASP A 95 -16.09 -4.49 -4.48
CA ASP A 95 -16.13 -5.60 -3.52
C ASP A 95 -14.76 -6.25 -3.34
N ARG A 96 -13.91 -6.21 -4.37
CA ARG A 96 -12.52 -6.64 -4.29
C ARG A 96 -11.58 -5.50 -4.66
N GLN A 97 -10.59 -5.23 -3.78
CA GLN A 97 -9.55 -4.24 -4.03
C GLN A 97 -8.20 -4.86 -3.66
N ASN A 98 -7.24 -4.77 -4.54
CA ASN A 98 -5.92 -5.32 -4.28
C ASN A 98 -4.80 -4.37 -4.69
N GLY A 99 -3.61 -4.66 -4.22
CA GLY A 99 -2.41 -3.94 -4.62
C GLY A 99 -1.17 -4.63 -4.11
N TRP A 100 -0.10 -4.45 -4.85
CA TRP A 100 1.19 -4.99 -4.48
C TRP A 100 2.32 -4.10 -4.98
N TYR A 101 3.48 -4.25 -4.37
CA TYR A 101 4.71 -3.69 -4.90
C TYR A 101 5.90 -4.62 -4.64
N ILE A 102 6.94 -4.41 -5.45
CA ILE A 102 8.26 -4.96 -5.24
C ILE A 102 9.30 -3.86 -5.39
N GLU A 103 10.26 -3.79 -4.45
CA GLU A 103 11.30 -2.75 -4.39
C GLU A 103 12.65 -3.38 -4.11
N PRO A 104 13.45 -3.73 -5.12
CA PRO A 104 14.88 -3.94 -4.97
C PRO A 104 15.63 -2.62 -4.71
N SER A 105 16.68 -2.70 -3.91
CA SER A 105 17.56 -1.58 -3.62
C SER A 105 19.01 -2.03 -3.51
N TRP A 106 19.93 -1.12 -3.83
CA TRP A 106 21.36 -1.37 -3.71
C TRP A 106 22.06 -0.18 -3.05
N ARG A 107 22.84 -0.46 -2.00
CA ARG A 107 23.63 0.54 -1.31
C ARG A 107 25.10 0.41 -1.71
N PHE A 108 25.62 1.39 -2.48
CA PHE A 108 26.98 1.37 -2.99
C PHE A 108 28.03 1.55 -1.89
N ASN A 109 27.71 2.43 -0.91
CA ASN A 109 28.55 2.74 0.24
C ASN A 109 27.69 3.31 1.37
N GLU A 110 28.31 3.80 2.43
CA GLU A 110 27.58 4.35 3.59
C GLU A 110 26.68 5.55 3.27
N ARG A 111 26.94 6.26 2.16
CA ARG A 111 26.24 7.50 1.79
C ARG A 111 25.29 7.37 0.62
N TRP A 112 25.50 6.44 -0.30
CA TRP A 112 24.74 6.39 -1.56
C TRP A 112 24.07 5.05 -1.76
N GLY A 113 22.82 5.09 -2.19
CA GLY A 113 22.06 3.94 -2.63
C GLY A 113 21.04 4.31 -3.69
N VAL A 114 20.57 3.31 -4.41
CA VAL A 114 19.52 3.42 -5.42
C VAL A 114 18.42 2.41 -5.13
N PHE A 115 17.25 2.68 -5.66
CA PHE A 115 16.14 1.74 -5.63
C PHE A 115 15.32 1.87 -6.91
N ALA A 116 14.61 0.80 -7.22
CA ALA A 116 13.52 0.81 -8.18
C ALA A 116 12.32 0.15 -7.51
N ARG A 117 11.11 0.65 -7.74
CA ARG A 117 9.88 0.05 -7.26
C ARG A 117 8.89 -0.05 -8.39
N TYR A 118 8.25 -1.19 -8.50
CA TYR A 118 7.07 -1.37 -9.31
C TYR A 118 5.87 -1.60 -8.40
N ASN A 119 4.81 -0.85 -8.67
CA ASN A 119 3.53 -0.95 -7.95
C ASN A 119 2.43 -1.30 -8.94
N ALA A 120 1.47 -2.09 -8.50
CA ALA A 120 0.20 -2.28 -9.20
C ALA A 120 -0.93 -2.29 -8.16
N TRP A 121 -2.05 -1.64 -8.48
CA TRP A 121 -3.22 -1.66 -7.60
C TRP A 121 -4.50 -1.49 -8.40
N ASP A 122 -5.54 -2.16 -7.92
CA ASP A 122 -6.87 -2.07 -8.48
C ASP A 122 -7.91 -1.91 -7.36
N ASN A 123 -8.67 -0.82 -7.42
CA ASN A 123 -9.72 -0.51 -6.44
C ASN A 123 -11.10 -1.05 -6.87
N LYS A 124 -11.18 -1.73 -8.00
CA LYS A 124 -12.42 -2.32 -8.55
C LYS A 124 -12.16 -3.66 -9.21
N ALA A 125 -11.31 -4.49 -8.61
CA ALA A 125 -10.94 -5.81 -9.10
C ALA A 125 -12.09 -6.85 -9.04
N GLY A 126 -13.27 -6.47 -8.57
CA GLY A 126 -14.47 -7.32 -8.52
C GLY A 126 -15.21 -7.43 -9.85
N ASN A 127 -14.90 -6.60 -10.84
CA ASN A 127 -15.51 -6.68 -12.17
C ASN A 127 -14.44 -6.76 -13.29
N SER A 128 -14.87 -6.86 -14.54
CA SER A 128 -14.00 -6.98 -15.72
C SER A 128 -13.62 -5.64 -16.35
N THR A 129 -13.99 -4.51 -15.74
CA THR A 129 -13.62 -3.18 -16.23
C THR A 129 -12.16 -2.93 -15.90
N ASP A 130 -11.40 -2.42 -16.87
CA ASP A 130 -10.02 -2.00 -16.62
C ASP A 130 -9.99 -0.85 -15.61
N SER A 131 -9.45 -1.12 -14.44
CA SER A 131 -9.34 -0.20 -13.31
C SER A 131 -7.99 -0.31 -12.59
N GLU A 132 -7.06 -1.10 -13.15
CA GLU A 132 -5.72 -1.26 -12.62
C GLU A 132 -4.85 -0.03 -12.92
N TYR A 133 -4.12 0.39 -11.91
CA TYR A 133 -3.04 1.37 -11.99
C TYR A 133 -1.73 0.66 -11.85
N THR A 134 -0.74 1.07 -12.66
CA THR A 134 0.64 0.65 -12.45
C THR A 134 1.56 1.86 -12.29
N GLN A 135 2.69 1.67 -11.62
CA GLN A 135 3.62 2.77 -11.38
C GLN A 135 5.04 2.24 -11.19
N TRP A 136 5.97 2.89 -11.87
CA TRP A 136 7.39 2.77 -11.61
C TRP A 136 7.90 3.96 -10.78
N ASP A 137 8.71 3.67 -9.78
CA ASP A 137 9.49 4.67 -9.05
C ASP A 137 10.96 4.27 -9.13
N VAL A 138 11.81 5.18 -9.57
CA VAL A 138 13.27 4.96 -9.61
C VAL A 138 13.95 6.12 -8.91
N GLY A 139 14.83 5.82 -7.95
CA GLY A 139 15.39 6.89 -7.16
C GLY A 139 16.76 6.61 -6.56
N VAL A 140 17.33 7.69 -6.03
CA VAL A 140 18.59 7.73 -5.33
C VAL A 140 18.39 8.22 -3.89
N ASN A 141 19.08 7.58 -2.96
CA ASN A 141 19.15 7.96 -1.56
C ASN A 141 20.57 8.44 -1.24
N TYR A 142 20.66 9.58 -0.55
CA TYR A 142 21.91 10.12 -0.02
C TYR A 142 21.83 10.29 1.50
N TRP A 143 22.60 9.50 2.24
CA TRP A 143 22.71 9.59 3.70
C TRP A 143 23.78 10.63 4.06
N LEU A 144 23.34 11.83 4.43
CA LEU A 144 24.20 12.87 4.97
C LEU A 144 24.75 12.46 6.35
N HIS A 145 23.93 11.78 7.12
CA HIS A 145 24.23 11.24 8.45
C HIS A 145 23.53 9.87 8.57
N PRO A 146 23.97 8.92 9.41
CA PRO A 146 23.27 7.65 9.60
C PRO A 146 21.77 7.78 9.85
N ASN A 147 21.35 8.87 10.48
CA ASN A 147 19.96 9.15 10.82
C ASN A 147 19.25 10.12 9.85
N VAL A 148 19.93 10.62 8.81
CA VAL A 148 19.36 11.60 7.86
C VAL A 148 19.58 11.13 6.44
N VAL A 149 18.51 10.98 5.67
CA VAL A 149 18.56 10.62 4.26
C VAL A 149 17.81 11.64 3.40
N PHE A 150 18.46 12.09 2.34
CA PHE A 150 17.80 12.78 1.23
C PHE A 150 17.43 11.78 0.16
N LYS A 151 16.25 11.93 -0.40
CA LYS A 151 15.70 11.06 -1.44
C LYS A 151 15.32 11.90 -2.64
N LEU A 152 15.69 11.45 -3.82
CA LEU A 152 15.23 11.97 -5.09
C LEU A 152 14.76 10.79 -5.93
N ASP A 153 13.53 10.80 -6.39
CA ASP A 153 12.96 9.78 -7.25
C ASP A 153 12.12 10.38 -8.37
N TYR A 154 12.05 9.66 -9.46
CA TYR A 154 11.14 9.90 -10.56
C TYR A 154 10.05 8.83 -10.53
N GLN A 155 8.82 9.27 -10.68
CA GLN A 155 7.62 8.46 -10.74
C GLN A 155 7.04 8.52 -12.15
N ASP A 156 6.64 7.36 -12.67
CA ASP A 156 5.99 7.15 -13.96
C ASP A 156 4.76 6.26 -13.73
N GLN A 157 3.57 6.77 -14.00
CA GLN A 157 2.31 6.13 -13.65
C GLN A 157 1.43 5.91 -14.86
N ASP A 158 1.07 4.66 -15.12
CA ASP A 158 0.01 4.30 -16.07
C ASP A 158 -1.34 4.19 -15.33
N THR A 159 -2.38 4.70 -15.96
CA THR A 159 -3.73 4.75 -15.39
C THR A 159 -4.77 4.18 -16.36
N PRO A 160 -5.91 3.68 -15.85
CA PRO A 160 -7.04 3.30 -16.67
C PRO A 160 -7.54 4.47 -17.55
N ASP A 161 -8.17 4.13 -18.68
CA ASP A 161 -8.71 5.09 -19.62
C ASP A 161 -9.56 6.19 -18.93
N GLY A 162 -9.29 7.43 -19.29
CA GLY A 162 -10.00 8.62 -18.78
C GLY A 162 -9.59 9.07 -17.37
N LYS A 163 -8.51 8.52 -16.81
CA LYS A 163 -7.89 8.98 -15.57
C LYS A 163 -6.64 9.82 -15.88
N SER A 164 -6.24 10.65 -14.91
CA SER A 164 -5.03 11.46 -15.03
C SER A 164 -3.82 10.67 -14.55
N GLU A 165 -2.75 10.69 -15.33
CA GLU A 165 -1.44 10.19 -14.95
C GLU A 165 -0.71 11.22 -14.09
N TYR A 166 0.12 10.73 -13.18
CA TYR A 166 0.90 11.57 -12.26
C TYR A 166 2.38 11.19 -12.36
N ASP A 167 3.04 11.78 -13.37
CA ASP A 167 4.48 11.62 -13.57
C ASP A 167 5.22 12.79 -12.95
N GLY A 168 6.40 12.54 -12.43
CA GLY A 168 7.19 13.63 -11.90
C GLY A 168 8.30 13.26 -10.95
N TRP A 169 8.96 14.30 -10.48
CA TRP A 169 10.05 14.20 -9.53
C TRP A 169 9.56 14.42 -8.10
N ASN A 170 10.02 13.56 -7.20
CA ASN A 170 9.78 13.70 -5.77
C ASN A 170 11.10 13.97 -5.05
N LEU A 171 11.09 14.93 -4.16
CA LEU A 171 12.20 15.22 -3.25
C LEU A 171 11.74 15.01 -1.81
N GLY A 172 12.49 14.24 -1.04
CA GLY A 172 12.15 13.92 0.33
C GLY A 172 13.35 13.95 1.27
N VAL A 173 13.06 14.18 2.54
CA VAL A 173 14.01 14.06 3.63
C VAL A 173 13.46 13.10 4.66
N GLY A 174 14.24 12.08 5.02
CA GLY A 174 13.93 11.16 6.11
C GLY A 174 14.85 11.40 7.30
N TYR A 175 14.30 11.37 8.50
CA TYR A 175 15.05 11.45 9.75
C TYR A 175 14.60 10.35 10.70
N GLN A 176 15.57 9.68 11.31
CA GLN A 176 15.36 8.65 12.33
C GLN A 176 15.99 9.13 13.65
N PHE A 177 15.20 9.15 14.71
CA PHE A 177 15.61 9.51 16.06
C PHE A 177 15.64 8.31 17.00
#